data_7c5092bf6defb8cd701e6cca430fa385
#
_entry.id   7c5092bf6defb8cd701e6cca430fa385
#
_cell.length_a   1.000
_cell.length_b   1.000
_cell.length_c   1.000
_cell.angle_alpha   90.00
_cell.angle_beta   90.00
_cell.angle_gamma   90.00
#
_symmetry.space_group_name_H-M   'P 1'
#
loop_
_entity.id
_entity.type
_entity.pdbx_description
1 polymer ?
#
loop_
_entity_poly.entity_id
_entity_poly.type
_entity_poly.pdbx_seq_one_letter_code
_entity_poly.pdbx_strand_id
1 'polypeptide(L)'
;MTTSGPSADIRITDVRFEDDMLVVDLMDGRTISTPLAWYPNLMGASPEQLANWEIGGAGYGIHWPDLDEDLSSEGMLRGAKGVAHPGKRVAAE
;
A
#
# COMPACT_ATOMS: atom_id res chain seq x y z
N MET A 1 -25.34 -11.83 19.03
CA MET A 1 -24.68 -12.12 18.70
C MET A 1 -23.81 -11.85 18.47
N THR A 2 -23.59 -11.94 18.76
CA THR A 2 -22.68 -11.67 18.52
C THR A 2 -22.33 -11.79 17.63
N THR A 3 -22.02 -10.79 17.29
CA THR A 3 -21.72 -11.29 16.20
C THR A 3 -20.83 -12.32 16.28
N SER A 4 -21.02 -13.29 15.63
CA SER A 4 -20.13 -14.38 15.70
C SER A 4 -19.24 -14.47 14.49
N GLY A 5 -19.40 -13.57 13.58
CA GLY A 5 -18.54 -13.59 12.40
C GLY A 5 -17.17 -13.02 12.70
N PRO A 6 -16.22 -13.23 11.82
CA PRO A 6 -14.88 -12.63 11.99
C PRO A 6 -14.97 -11.12 11.96
N SER A 7 -14.21 -10.49 12.79
CA SER A 7 -14.09 -9.05 12.77
C SER A 7 -13.17 -8.61 11.67
N ALA A 8 -13.38 -7.41 11.19
CA ALA A 8 -12.45 -6.82 10.24
C ALA A 8 -11.07 -6.70 10.88
N ASP A 9 -10.06 -7.05 10.13
CA ASP A 9 -8.69 -6.95 10.60
C ASP A 9 -7.85 -6.56 9.39
N ILE A 10 -7.53 -5.30 9.30
CA ILE A 10 -6.89 -4.76 8.12
C ILE A 10 -5.37 -4.75 8.19
N ARG A 11 -4.81 -5.53 9.12
CA ARG A 11 -3.37 -5.73 9.10
C ARG A 11 -2.99 -6.46 7.82
N ILE A 12 -1.83 -6.12 7.29
CA ILE A 12 -1.37 -6.59 5.99
C ILE A 12 -0.58 -7.88 6.17
N THR A 13 -0.87 -8.87 5.35
CA THR A 13 -0.15 -10.14 5.40
C THR A 13 0.74 -10.35 4.20
N ASP A 14 0.43 -9.74 3.06
CA ASP A 14 1.26 -9.90 1.87
C ASP A 14 1.00 -8.77 0.90
N VAL A 15 1.98 -8.52 0.03
CA VAL A 15 1.91 -7.48 -1.00
C VAL A 15 2.38 -8.09 -2.31
N ARG A 16 1.60 -7.89 -3.37
CA ARG A 16 1.94 -8.40 -4.69
C ARG A 16 1.65 -7.33 -5.73
N PHE A 17 2.25 -7.49 -6.90
CA PHE A 17 2.01 -6.62 -8.04
C PHE A 17 1.56 -7.48 -9.20
N GLU A 18 0.37 -7.22 -9.72
CA GLU A 18 -0.22 -8.00 -10.81
C GLU A 18 -0.84 -7.06 -11.82
N ASP A 19 -0.43 -7.14 -13.07
CA ASP A 19 -1.10 -6.42 -14.16
C ASP A 19 -1.29 -4.93 -13.85
N ASP A 20 -0.25 -4.27 -13.41
CA ASP A 20 -0.28 -2.85 -13.08
C ASP A 20 -1.18 -2.54 -11.88
N MET A 21 -1.47 -3.54 -11.07
CA MET A 21 -2.22 -3.36 -9.83
C MET A 21 -1.33 -3.66 -8.64
N LEU A 22 -1.50 -2.89 -7.61
CA LEU A 22 -0.95 -3.22 -6.29
C LEU A 22 -1.99 -4.06 -5.57
N VAL A 23 -1.61 -5.25 -5.16
CA VAL A 23 -2.53 -6.20 -4.52
C VAL A 23 -2.05 -6.46 -3.11
N VAL A 24 -2.90 -6.21 -2.14
CA VAL A 24 -2.55 -6.32 -0.73
C VAL A 24 -3.53 -7.26 -0.03
N ASP A 25 -2.99 -8.28 0.60
CA ASP A 25 -3.80 -9.24 1.35
C ASP A 25 -3.89 -8.80 2.80
N LEU A 26 -5.08 -8.93 3.37
CA LEU A 26 -5.34 -8.52 4.75
C LEU A 26 -5.53 -9.74 5.63
N MET A 27 -5.31 -9.54 6.92
CA MET A 27 -5.40 -10.61 7.90
C MET A 27 -6.80 -11.24 7.96
N ASP A 28 -7.83 -10.45 7.67
CA ASP A 28 -9.20 -10.94 7.73
C ASP A 28 -9.63 -11.71 6.48
N GLY A 29 -8.72 -11.91 5.53
CA GLY A 29 -9.00 -12.68 4.33
C GLY A 29 -9.39 -11.86 3.13
N ARG A 30 -9.57 -10.55 3.28
CA ARG A 30 -9.87 -9.70 2.15
C ARG A 30 -8.60 -9.32 1.40
N THR A 31 -8.78 -8.93 0.16
CA THR A 31 -7.67 -8.46 -0.68
C THR A 31 -8.06 -7.12 -1.28
N ILE A 32 -7.14 -6.17 -1.22
CA ILE A 32 -7.33 -4.87 -1.85
C ILE A 32 -6.50 -4.83 -3.11
N SER A 33 -7.13 -4.48 -4.23
CA SER A 33 -6.40 -4.27 -5.48
C SER A 33 -6.59 -2.82 -5.90
N THR A 34 -5.49 -2.12 -6.12
CA THR A 34 -5.53 -0.70 -6.45
C THR A 34 -4.64 -0.45 -7.66
N PRO A 35 -5.08 0.36 -8.62
CA PRO A 35 -4.24 0.67 -9.78
C PRO A 35 -2.93 1.31 -9.33
N LEU A 36 -1.84 0.84 -9.89
CA LEU A 36 -0.52 1.36 -9.56
C LEU A 36 -0.42 2.84 -9.92
N ALA A 37 -1.20 3.27 -10.90
CA ALA A 37 -1.21 4.67 -11.33
C ALA A 37 -1.66 5.62 -10.22
N TRP A 38 -2.32 5.11 -9.18
CA TRP A 38 -2.68 5.94 -8.04
C TRP A 38 -1.48 6.30 -7.18
N TYR A 39 -0.35 5.64 -7.38
CA TYR A 39 0.84 5.83 -6.55
C TYR A 39 2.03 6.16 -7.46
N PRO A 40 2.24 7.45 -7.78
CA PRO A 40 3.26 7.82 -8.78
C PRO A 40 4.65 7.30 -8.44
N ASN A 41 5.00 7.24 -7.17
CA ASN A 41 6.33 6.77 -6.80
C ASN A 41 6.51 5.28 -7.04
N LEU A 42 5.43 4.52 -7.03
CA LEU A 42 5.49 3.09 -7.35
C LEU A 42 5.42 2.86 -8.84
N MET A 43 4.67 3.71 -9.53
CA MET A 43 4.42 3.52 -10.96
C MET A 43 5.69 3.52 -11.78
N GLY A 44 6.66 4.34 -11.40
CA GLY A 44 7.91 4.43 -12.13
C GLY A 44 9.04 3.57 -11.59
N ALA A 45 8.74 2.72 -10.61
CA ALA A 45 9.79 1.95 -9.94
C ALA A 45 10.14 0.69 -10.71
N SER A 46 11.36 0.21 -10.49
CA SER A 46 11.79 -1.06 -11.08
C SER A 46 11.16 -2.22 -10.34
N PRO A 47 11.13 -3.42 -10.95
CA PRO A 47 10.61 -4.59 -10.24
C PRO A 47 11.35 -4.88 -8.95
N GLU A 48 12.66 -4.65 -8.91
CA GLU A 48 13.44 -4.86 -7.69
C GLU A 48 13.02 -3.89 -6.61
N GLN A 49 12.78 -2.63 -6.98
CA GLN A 49 12.35 -1.64 -6.00
C GLN A 49 10.96 -1.95 -5.48
N LEU A 50 10.06 -2.40 -6.35
CA LEU A 50 8.70 -2.76 -5.95
C LEU A 50 8.71 -3.96 -5.01
N ALA A 51 9.63 -4.89 -5.21
CA ALA A 51 9.71 -6.08 -4.37
C ALA A 51 10.34 -5.82 -3.01
N ASN A 52 10.99 -4.67 -2.84
CA ASN A 52 11.69 -4.35 -1.59
C ASN A 52 10.77 -3.55 -0.68
N TRP A 53 9.76 -4.21 -0.14
CA TRP A 53 8.82 -3.58 0.77
C TRP A 53 8.93 -4.22 2.15
N GLU A 54 8.48 -3.45 3.15
CA GLU A 54 8.47 -3.90 4.53
C GLU A 54 7.10 -3.60 5.12
N ILE A 55 6.66 -4.45 6.01
CA ILE A 55 5.45 -4.19 6.79
C ILE A 55 5.85 -3.37 8.00
N GLY A 56 5.12 -2.30 8.23
CA GLY A 56 5.38 -1.43 9.37
C GLY A 56 4.09 -0.98 10.02
N GLY A 57 4.21 -0.07 10.98
CA GLY A 57 3.04 0.47 11.62
C GLY A 57 2.18 -0.58 12.28
N ALA A 58 2.78 -1.52 12.99
CA ALA A 58 2.07 -2.60 13.69
C ALA A 58 1.25 -3.47 12.75
N GLY A 59 1.67 -3.55 11.49
CA GLY A 59 0.99 -4.37 10.51
C GLY A 59 0.05 -3.61 9.59
N TYR A 60 -0.14 -2.33 9.84
CA TYR A 60 -1.12 -1.55 9.06
C TYR A 60 -0.50 -0.76 7.94
N GLY A 61 0.81 -0.80 7.81
CA GLY A 61 1.50 -0.02 6.80
C GLY A 61 2.45 -0.83 5.96
N ILE A 62 2.79 -0.30 4.78
CA ILE A 62 3.79 -0.84 3.89
C ILE A 62 4.77 0.28 3.60
N HIS A 63 6.06 -0.03 3.72
CA HIS A 63 7.12 0.94 3.47
C HIS A 63 8.03 0.41 2.37
N TRP A 64 8.34 1.28 1.40
CA TRP A 64 9.31 0.99 0.35
C TRP A 64 10.52 1.88 0.58
N PRO A 65 11.59 1.35 1.18
CA PRO A 65 12.75 2.19 1.51
C PRO A 65 13.42 2.83 0.30
N ASP A 66 13.48 2.12 -0.81
CA ASP A 66 14.13 2.66 -2.00
C ASP A 66 13.35 3.79 -2.64
N LEU A 67 12.07 3.90 -2.34
CA LEU A 67 11.17 4.85 -2.98
C LEU A 67 10.69 5.91 -2.02
N ASP A 68 11.04 5.78 -0.75
CA ASP A 68 10.56 6.68 0.30
C ASP A 68 9.05 6.78 0.24
N GLU A 69 8.39 5.64 0.09
CA GLU A 69 6.94 5.58 -0.03
C GLU A 69 6.36 4.78 1.11
N ASP A 70 5.27 5.29 1.67
CA ASP A 70 4.53 4.62 2.74
C ASP A 70 3.06 4.59 2.39
N LEU A 71 2.45 3.44 2.52
CA LEU A 71 1.00 3.29 2.34
C LEU A 71 0.42 2.62 3.57
N SER A 72 -0.85 2.88 3.82
CA SER A 72 -1.54 2.19 4.91
C SER A 72 -2.77 1.47 4.35
N SER A 73 -3.11 0.36 4.99
CA SER A 73 -4.30 -0.37 4.59
C SER A 73 -5.55 0.50 4.75
N GLU A 74 -5.61 1.29 5.81
CA GLU A 74 -6.73 2.19 6.01
C GLU A 74 -6.83 3.21 4.87
N GLY A 75 -5.69 3.79 4.49
CA GLY A 75 -5.69 4.75 3.40
C GLY A 75 -6.12 4.12 2.08
N MET A 76 -5.66 2.90 1.82
CA MET A 76 -6.04 2.20 0.60
C MET A 76 -7.53 1.91 0.58
N LEU A 77 -8.10 1.46 1.69
CA LEU A 77 -9.52 1.19 1.77
C LEU A 77 -10.36 2.46 1.60
N ARG A 78 -9.84 3.57 2.08
CA ARG A 78 -10.52 4.86 1.98
C ARG A 78 -10.40 5.47 0.59
N GLY A 79 -9.49 4.93 -0.24
CA GLY A 79 -9.27 5.46 -1.58
C GLY A 79 -8.28 6.59 -1.62
N ALA A 80 -7.45 6.74 -0.59
CA ALA A 80 -6.41 7.75 -0.60
C ALA A 80 -5.36 7.42 -1.64
N LYS A 81 -4.99 8.39 -2.44
CA LYS A 81 -3.98 8.20 -3.47
C LYS A 81 -2.64 8.71 -2.99
N GLY A 82 -1.58 8.09 -3.51
CA GLY A 82 -0.25 8.58 -3.24
C GLY A 82 0.00 9.87 -3.97
N VAL A 83 0.97 10.62 -3.48
CA VAL A 83 1.40 11.84 -4.16
C VAL A 83 2.89 11.74 -4.39
N ALA A 84 3.37 12.40 -5.42
CA ALA A 84 4.79 12.48 -5.65
C ALA A 84 5.41 13.22 -4.48
N HIS A 85 6.56 12.76 -4.01
CA HIS A 85 7.19 13.35 -2.85
C HIS A 85 7.71 14.74 -3.20
N PRO A 86 7.14 15.77 -2.58
CA PRO A 86 7.52 17.14 -2.94
C PRO A 86 8.93 17.48 -2.52
N GLY A 87 9.45 16.75 -1.56
CA GLY A 87 10.83 16.97 -1.21
C GLY A 87 11.76 16.77 -2.37
N LYS A 88 11.25 16.10 -3.31
CA LYS A 88 12.01 15.95 -4.50
C LYS A 88 11.84 17.09 -5.39
N ARG A 89 10.96 17.92 -4.99
CA ARG A 89 10.65 19.00 -5.76
C ARG A 89 10.03 20.01 -5.08
N VAL A 90 9.70 20.27 -4.78
CA VAL A 90 9.25 21.16 -4.34
C VAL A 90 8.47 21.76 -4.62
N ALA A 91 8.13 21.65 -4.57
CA ALA A 91 7.45 22.08 -4.77
C ALA A 91 6.84 22.69 -5.07
N ALA A 92 6.69 22.68 -5.24
CA ALA A 92 6.22 23.19 -5.49
C ALA A 92 5.63 23.57 -5.61
N GLU A 93 5.68 23.47 -5.55
CA GLU A 93 5.27 23.78 -5.50
C GLU A 93 4.93 24.21 -5.57
#